data_bd494a819507a6903f40516f2e394021
#
_entry.id   bd494a819507a6903f40516f2e394021
#
_cell.length_a   1.000
_cell.length_b   1.000
_cell.length_c   1.000
_cell.angle_alpha   90.00
_cell.angle_beta   90.00
_cell.angle_gamma   90.00
#
_symmetry.space_group_name_H-M   'P 1'
#
loop_
_entity.id
_entity.type
_entity.pdbx_description
1 polymer ?
#
loop_
_entity_poly.entity_id
_entity_poly.type
_entity_poly.pdbx_seq_one_letter_code
_entity_poly.pdbx_strand_id
1 'polypeptide(L)'
;RGYTFDIYKNGARKPVQQYEQYLARSFVEVDVGDTLRFELRHEGAPVGDANGRMLYTFLQDEIVGRGDAGDGFELTVGQQHANSILVVAAYFDGRDVHAVSNAYVRTKNESMALTVEASTDKEAYRPGEQVTVKAKVTDRAGRPVSGEMVVSVVDEAIFALREQYFDVLNELYGELDFYTYYVYKYTTSAGDIDPFNQSGDGGKGDGDNLAAYDSFRKNFKDTAAFYPLRSDANGDASVTFSLPDNVTSWRITTIAIGDNLYAGSSKTNFAATLPFFVKPVISPKYIAGDEVAVLVQGHGDVLSEGDEISYQVRVTGDGVDRTFNETGRAYQPVQLNFGKLAEGEYTVTSTAQFGGMRDTVELPLAVIHSNLELVVNREIDLQKPIDIQALRYPVTISMY
;
A
#
# COMPACT_ATOMS: atom_id res chain seq x y z
N ARG A 1 -38.08 -25.18 -8.50
CA ARG A 1 -39.42 -24.57 -8.61
C ARG A 1 -39.81 -24.09 -7.22
N GLY A 2 -39.89 -22.78 -7.03
CA GLY A 2 -40.09 -22.16 -5.72
C GLY A 2 -40.51 -20.73 -5.86
N TYR A 3 -40.55 -20.04 -4.73
CA TYR A 3 -40.82 -18.62 -4.70
C TYR A 3 -39.54 -17.83 -5.01
N THR A 4 -39.71 -16.77 -5.82
CA THR A 4 -38.61 -15.89 -6.28
C THR A 4 -39.09 -14.45 -6.30
N PHE A 5 -38.15 -13.51 -6.49
CA PHE A 5 -38.48 -12.10 -6.75
C PHE A 5 -38.27 -11.71 -8.21
N ASP A 6 -39.20 -10.95 -8.79
CA ASP A 6 -38.92 -10.02 -9.86
C ASP A 6 -38.56 -8.66 -9.24
N ILE A 7 -37.49 -8.05 -9.67
CA ILE A 7 -36.99 -6.77 -9.12
C ILE A 7 -37.07 -5.71 -10.19
N TYR A 8 -37.77 -4.62 -9.91
CA TYR A 8 -37.95 -3.47 -10.77
C TYR A 8 -37.19 -2.27 -10.19
N LYS A 9 -36.44 -1.57 -11.01
CA LYS A 9 -35.63 -0.42 -10.62
C LYS A 9 -36.25 0.86 -11.19
N ASN A 10 -36.49 1.88 -10.36
CA ASN A 10 -36.99 3.20 -10.73
C ASN A 10 -38.24 3.15 -11.64
N GLY A 11 -39.19 2.29 -11.31
CA GLY A 11 -40.41 2.11 -12.08
C GLY A 11 -40.25 1.43 -13.45
N ALA A 12 -39.15 0.69 -13.66
CA ALA A 12 -38.96 -0.11 -14.88
C ALA A 12 -40.15 -1.02 -15.17
N ARG A 13 -40.51 -1.16 -16.45
CA ARG A 13 -41.65 -2.00 -16.89
C ARG A 13 -41.33 -3.50 -16.92
N LYS A 14 -40.04 -3.85 -16.87
CA LYS A 14 -39.53 -5.23 -16.84
C LYS A 14 -38.53 -5.39 -15.70
N PRO A 15 -38.42 -6.60 -15.12
CA PRO A 15 -37.40 -6.88 -14.13
C PRO A 15 -36.00 -6.58 -14.68
N VAL A 16 -35.14 -6.05 -13.81
CA VAL A 16 -33.77 -5.63 -14.17
C VAL A 16 -32.70 -6.45 -13.44
N GLN A 17 -33.09 -7.51 -12.74
CA GLN A 17 -32.14 -8.36 -12.05
C GLN A 17 -31.18 -9.06 -13.01
N GLN A 18 -29.94 -9.22 -12.58
CA GLN A 18 -28.86 -9.93 -13.28
C GLN A 18 -28.59 -11.27 -12.57
N TYR A 19 -27.88 -12.16 -13.26
CA TYR A 19 -27.50 -13.46 -12.69
C TYR A 19 -25.97 -13.62 -12.78
N GLU A 20 -25.35 -13.91 -11.67
CA GLU A 20 -23.92 -14.18 -11.58
C GLU A 20 -23.64 -15.67 -11.52
N GLN A 21 -23.11 -16.21 -12.61
CA GLN A 21 -22.92 -17.66 -12.80
C GLN A 21 -21.97 -18.26 -11.77
N TYR A 22 -20.91 -17.53 -11.40
CA TYR A 22 -19.90 -18.03 -10.45
C TYR A 22 -20.42 -18.15 -9.01
N LEU A 23 -21.35 -17.29 -8.62
CA LEU A 23 -21.94 -17.25 -7.27
C LEU A 23 -23.33 -17.85 -7.22
N ALA A 24 -23.86 -18.33 -8.34
CA ALA A 24 -25.20 -18.94 -8.48
C ALA A 24 -26.32 -18.11 -7.83
N ARG A 25 -26.21 -16.76 -7.90
CA ARG A 25 -27.19 -15.83 -7.27
C ARG A 25 -27.67 -14.77 -8.25
N SER A 26 -28.90 -14.30 -8.03
CA SER A 26 -29.44 -13.15 -8.73
C SER A 26 -29.11 -11.87 -7.99
N PHE A 27 -28.68 -10.83 -8.71
CA PHE A 27 -28.39 -9.53 -8.13
C PHE A 27 -28.97 -8.38 -8.99
N VAL A 28 -29.10 -7.21 -8.41
CA VAL A 28 -29.41 -5.98 -9.08
C VAL A 28 -28.42 -4.91 -8.67
N GLU A 29 -27.85 -4.20 -9.65
CA GLU A 29 -26.94 -3.08 -9.40
C GLU A 29 -27.72 -1.77 -9.27
N VAL A 30 -27.41 -1.02 -8.20
CA VAL A 30 -28.09 0.20 -7.83
C VAL A 30 -27.12 1.31 -7.43
N ASP A 31 -27.59 2.54 -7.58
CA ASP A 31 -26.99 3.71 -6.98
C ASP A 31 -27.78 4.10 -5.70
N VAL A 32 -27.12 4.80 -4.77
CA VAL A 32 -27.81 5.41 -3.63
C VAL A 32 -28.86 6.38 -4.15
N GLY A 33 -30.09 6.26 -3.68
CA GLY A 33 -31.26 7.01 -4.15
C GLY A 33 -32.20 6.24 -5.11
N ASP A 34 -31.75 5.12 -5.69
CA ASP A 34 -32.62 4.28 -6.50
C ASP A 34 -33.77 3.68 -5.67
N THR A 35 -34.91 3.51 -6.31
CA THR A 35 -36.06 2.81 -5.73
C THR A 35 -36.24 1.45 -6.39
N LEU A 36 -36.26 0.41 -5.58
CA LEU A 36 -36.49 -0.97 -5.99
C LEU A 36 -37.89 -1.40 -5.57
N ARG A 37 -38.60 -2.07 -6.47
CA ARG A 37 -39.82 -2.79 -6.16
C ARG A 37 -39.59 -4.28 -6.34
N PHE A 38 -39.89 -5.06 -5.30
CA PHE A 38 -39.80 -6.51 -5.28
C PHE A 38 -41.24 -7.07 -5.43
N GLU A 39 -41.44 -7.90 -6.46
CA GLU A 39 -42.69 -8.64 -6.64
C GLU A 39 -42.46 -10.14 -6.45
N LEU A 40 -43.29 -10.75 -5.60
CA LEU A 40 -43.20 -12.19 -5.34
C LEU A 40 -43.75 -12.99 -6.52
N ARG A 41 -43.01 -14.00 -6.94
CA ARG A 41 -43.36 -14.93 -8.01
C ARG A 41 -43.37 -16.36 -7.49
N HIS A 42 -44.34 -17.14 -7.97
CA HIS A 42 -44.35 -18.58 -7.81
C HIS A 42 -44.39 -19.24 -9.19
N GLU A 43 -43.42 -20.07 -9.51
CA GLU A 43 -43.25 -20.71 -10.84
C GLU A 43 -43.35 -19.72 -12.02
N GLY A 44 -42.85 -18.50 -11.85
CA GLY A 44 -42.85 -17.45 -12.87
C GLY A 44 -44.14 -16.61 -12.98
N ALA A 45 -45.21 -16.98 -12.28
CA ALA A 45 -46.43 -16.19 -12.21
C ALA A 45 -46.46 -15.26 -10.96
N PRO A 46 -47.05 -14.06 -11.07
CA PRO A 46 -47.24 -13.21 -9.90
C PRO A 46 -48.07 -13.95 -8.82
N VAL A 47 -47.69 -13.80 -7.57
CA VAL A 47 -48.49 -14.28 -6.44
C VAL A 47 -49.53 -13.20 -6.16
N GLY A 48 -50.80 -13.52 -6.41
CA GLY A 48 -51.91 -12.61 -6.14
C GLY A 48 -52.24 -12.53 -4.66
N ASP A 49 -52.81 -11.42 -4.25
CA ASP A 49 -53.06 -10.97 -2.87
C ASP A 49 -54.10 -11.78 -2.09
N ALA A 50 -54.18 -13.09 -2.26
CA ALA A 50 -55.32 -13.86 -1.72
C ALA A 50 -55.00 -14.52 -0.39
N ASN A 51 -54.54 -14.17 0.60
CA ASN A 51 -54.34 -14.71 1.97
C ASN A 51 -52.89 -15.05 2.38
N GLY A 52 -51.91 -14.77 1.55
CA GLY A 52 -50.53 -15.00 1.90
C GLY A 52 -49.89 -13.80 2.60
N ARG A 53 -48.85 -14.08 3.33
CA ARG A 53 -48.05 -13.04 3.99
C ARG A 53 -46.61 -13.35 3.88
N MET A 54 -45.78 -12.35 3.48
CA MET A 54 -44.35 -12.44 3.36
C MET A 54 -43.68 -11.65 4.49
N LEU A 55 -42.74 -12.27 5.18
CA LEU A 55 -41.79 -11.58 6.05
C LEU A 55 -40.51 -11.43 5.27
N TYR A 56 -39.88 -10.24 5.30
CA TYR A 56 -38.61 -10.00 4.67
C TYR A 56 -37.64 -9.26 5.58
N THR A 57 -36.37 -9.48 5.37
CA THR A 57 -35.26 -8.82 6.08
C THR A 57 -34.18 -8.35 5.07
N PHE A 58 -33.58 -7.23 5.40
CA PHE A 58 -32.38 -6.72 4.72
C PHE A 58 -31.18 -7.00 5.62
N LEU A 59 -30.23 -7.76 5.10
CA LEU A 59 -29.03 -8.18 5.81
C LEU A 59 -27.79 -7.52 5.22
N GLN A 60 -26.95 -7.02 6.09
CA GLN A 60 -25.53 -6.74 5.88
C GLN A 60 -24.77 -7.62 6.88
N ASP A 61 -23.87 -7.09 7.70
CA ASP A 61 -23.31 -7.83 8.86
C ASP A 61 -24.38 -8.09 9.92
N GLU A 62 -25.41 -7.26 9.94
CA GLU A 62 -26.56 -7.36 10.82
C GLU A 62 -27.87 -7.12 10.04
N ILE A 63 -29.01 -7.23 10.72
CA ILE A 63 -30.30 -6.89 10.13
C ILE A 63 -30.44 -5.37 10.08
N VAL A 64 -30.30 -4.79 8.89
CA VAL A 64 -30.43 -3.33 8.66
C VAL A 64 -31.86 -2.90 8.33
N GLY A 65 -32.77 -3.85 8.11
CA GLY A 65 -34.18 -3.57 7.90
C GLY A 65 -35.02 -4.84 7.87
N ARG A 66 -36.31 -4.69 8.14
CA ARG A 66 -37.27 -5.78 8.07
C ARG A 66 -38.70 -5.25 7.86
N GLY A 67 -39.56 -6.10 7.33
CA GLY A 67 -40.97 -5.78 7.16
C GLY A 67 -41.80 -6.99 6.81
N ASP A 68 -43.09 -6.74 6.63
CA ASP A 68 -44.06 -7.71 6.12
C ASP A 68 -44.87 -7.11 4.97
N ALA A 69 -45.30 -7.96 4.04
CA ALA A 69 -46.05 -7.57 2.85
C ALA A 69 -46.94 -8.73 2.37
N GLY A 70 -47.87 -8.46 1.46
CA GLY A 70 -48.64 -9.51 0.78
C GLY A 70 -47.83 -10.14 -0.34
N ASP A 71 -47.71 -9.45 -1.47
CA ASP A 71 -47.15 -9.94 -2.73
C ASP A 71 -45.89 -9.19 -3.20
N GLY A 72 -45.48 -8.14 -2.47
CA GLY A 72 -44.30 -7.37 -2.79
C GLY A 72 -44.08 -6.19 -1.86
N PHE A 73 -42.92 -5.53 -1.98
CA PHE A 73 -42.53 -4.36 -1.20
C PHE A 73 -41.62 -3.43 -2.00
N GLU A 74 -41.46 -2.22 -1.52
CA GLU A 74 -40.52 -1.25 -2.09
C GLU A 74 -39.35 -0.97 -1.13
N LEU A 75 -38.18 -0.71 -1.69
CA LEU A 75 -36.97 -0.30 -1.00
C LEU A 75 -36.39 0.91 -1.71
N THR A 76 -36.27 2.04 -1.04
CA THR A 76 -35.41 3.13 -1.47
C THR A 76 -34.02 2.90 -0.91
N VAL A 77 -33.04 2.78 -1.80
CA VAL A 77 -31.62 2.55 -1.45
C VAL A 77 -31.06 3.80 -0.79
N GLY A 78 -30.87 3.76 0.51
CA GLY A 78 -30.25 4.84 1.27
C GLY A 78 -28.76 4.60 1.48
N GLN A 79 -28.08 5.57 2.10
CA GLN A 79 -26.66 5.48 2.43
C GLN A 79 -26.33 4.32 3.39
N GLN A 80 -27.26 3.98 4.29
CA GLN A 80 -27.15 2.80 5.16
C GLN A 80 -27.11 1.46 4.40
N HIS A 81 -27.43 1.47 3.10
CA HIS A 81 -27.38 0.30 2.23
C HIS A 81 -26.13 0.27 1.33
N ALA A 82 -25.16 1.16 1.59
CA ALA A 82 -23.99 1.37 0.77
C ALA A 82 -23.12 0.11 0.57
N ASN A 83 -23.05 -0.76 1.59
CA ASN A 83 -22.29 -2.02 1.52
C ASN A 83 -23.06 -3.18 0.86
N SER A 84 -24.02 -2.87 -0.01
CA SER A 84 -24.89 -3.88 -0.58
C SER A 84 -25.79 -4.53 0.50
N ILE A 85 -26.81 -5.21 0.11
CA ILE A 85 -27.70 -5.93 1.02
C ILE A 85 -28.15 -7.27 0.43
N LEU A 86 -28.33 -8.25 1.31
CA LEU A 86 -29.01 -9.48 0.99
C LEU A 86 -30.47 -9.39 1.45
N VAL A 87 -31.40 -9.60 0.54
CA VAL A 87 -32.83 -9.69 0.84
C VAL A 87 -33.20 -11.15 1.06
N VAL A 88 -33.60 -11.44 2.27
CA VAL A 88 -34.08 -12.78 2.67
C VAL A 88 -35.54 -12.68 3.01
N ALA A 89 -36.35 -13.61 2.51
CA ALA A 89 -37.80 -13.63 2.79
C ALA A 89 -38.37 -15.04 3.00
N ALA A 90 -39.46 -15.09 3.74
CA ALA A 90 -40.29 -16.28 3.90
C ALA A 90 -41.74 -15.90 3.62
N TYR A 91 -42.40 -16.71 2.83
CA TYR A 91 -43.81 -16.51 2.45
C TYR A 91 -44.70 -17.58 3.10
N PHE A 92 -45.76 -17.14 3.79
CA PHE A 92 -46.80 -17.99 4.32
C PHE A 92 -48.00 -17.92 3.39
N ASP A 93 -48.43 -19.02 2.81
CA ASP A 93 -49.51 -19.11 1.82
C ASP A 93 -50.93 -19.31 2.46
N GLY A 94 -50.99 -19.20 3.78
CA GLY A 94 -52.21 -19.50 4.57
C GLY A 94 -52.22 -20.90 5.17
N ARG A 95 -51.25 -21.77 4.77
CA ARG A 95 -51.12 -23.14 5.28
C ARG A 95 -49.68 -23.48 5.65
N ASP A 96 -48.75 -23.26 4.73
CA ASP A 96 -47.32 -23.62 4.87
C ASP A 96 -46.43 -22.39 4.73
N VAL A 97 -45.21 -22.48 5.30
CA VAL A 97 -44.19 -21.46 5.17
C VAL A 97 -43.17 -21.89 4.10
N HIS A 98 -42.94 -21.04 3.14
CA HIS A 98 -42.05 -21.26 2.01
C HIS A 98 -40.87 -20.31 2.06
N ALA A 99 -39.67 -20.82 1.80
CA ALA A 99 -38.48 -19.96 1.57
C ALA A 99 -38.62 -19.27 0.21
N VAL A 100 -38.33 -18.00 0.16
CA VAL A 100 -38.18 -17.23 -1.08
C VAL A 100 -36.69 -17.22 -1.46
N SER A 101 -36.37 -17.38 -2.74
CA SER A 101 -35.00 -17.27 -3.21
C SER A 101 -34.41 -15.90 -2.87
N ASN A 102 -33.25 -15.88 -2.27
CA ASN A 102 -32.57 -14.66 -1.87
C ASN A 102 -32.31 -13.73 -3.07
N ALA A 103 -32.42 -12.45 -2.84
CA ALA A 103 -32.04 -11.43 -3.81
C ALA A 103 -30.89 -10.59 -3.26
N TYR A 104 -29.93 -10.30 -4.11
CA TYR A 104 -28.76 -9.50 -3.76
C TYR A 104 -28.86 -8.11 -4.41
N VAL A 105 -28.80 -7.06 -3.60
CA VAL A 105 -28.79 -5.68 -4.06
C VAL A 105 -27.36 -5.16 -3.91
N ARG A 106 -26.66 -5.02 -5.04
CA ARG A 106 -25.28 -4.55 -5.10
C ARG A 106 -25.28 -3.05 -5.31
N THR A 107 -24.82 -2.31 -4.32
CA THR A 107 -24.64 -0.86 -4.45
C THR A 107 -23.34 -0.57 -5.19
N LYS A 108 -23.39 0.35 -6.16
CA LYS A 108 -22.23 0.79 -6.91
C LYS A 108 -21.39 1.75 -6.07
N ASN A 109 -20.17 1.35 -5.75
CA ASN A 109 -19.27 2.13 -4.91
C ASN A 109 -18.87 3.46 -5.56
N GLU A 110 -18.84 3.52 -6.89
CA GLU A 110 -18.52 4.75 -7.64
C GLU A 110 -19.48 5.91 -7.36
N SER A 111 -20.72 5.63 -6.92
CA SER A 111 -21.66 6.69 -6.55
C SER A 111 -21.21 7.47 -5.29
N MET A 112 -20.33 6.89 -4.51
CA MET A 112 -19.77 7.43 -3.27
C MET A 112 -18.31 7.88 -3.43
N ALA A 113 -17.81 7.89 -4.67
CA ALA A 113 -16.45 8.30 -4.94
C ALA A 113 -16.27 9.81 -4.77
N LEU A 114 -15.20 10.19 -4.07
CA LEU A 114 -14.66 11.54 -4.07
C LEU A 114 -13.52 11.65 -5.09
N THR A 115 -13.45 12.79 -5.76
CA THR A 115 -12.27 13.17 -6.51
C THR A 115 -11.30 13.85 -5.56
N VAL A 116 -10.10 13.29 -5.43
CA VAL A 116 -9.00 13.83 -4.63
C VAL A 116 -7.89 14.25 -5.58
N GLU A 117 -7.49 15.50 -5.53
CA GLU A 117 -6.36 16.04 -6.27
C GLU A 117 -5.28 16.46 -5.28
N ALA A 118 -4.03 16.09 -5.55
CA ALA A 118 -2.89 16.54 -4.77
C ALA A 118 -1.82 17.12 -5.70
N SER A 119 -1.20 18.20 -5.30
CA SER A 119 -0.15 18.88 -6.05
C SER A 119 0.87 19.50 -5.11
N THR A 120 2.05 19.75 -5.65
CA THR A 120 3.12 20.50 -4.98
C THR A 120 3.27 21.88 -5.63
N ASP A 121 3.92 22.80 -4.94
CA ASP A 121 4.21 24.15 -5.44
C ASP A 121 5.30 24.16 -6.53
N LYS A 122 6.07 23.04 -6.66
CA LYS A 122 7.09 22.82 -7.71
C LYS A 122 7.05 21.37 -8.18
N GLU A 123 7.58 21.11 -9.36
CA GLU A 123 7.75 19.75 -9.90
C GLU A 123 9.03 19.06 -9.38
N ALA A 124 10.04 19.85 -9.04
CA ALA A 124 11.30 19.35 -8.50
C ALA A 124 11.83 20.22 -7.36
N TYR A 125 12.48 19.58 -6.41
CA TYR A 125 13.06 20.17 -5.21
C TYR A 125 14.50 19.71 -5.02
N ARG A 126 15.22 20.42 -4.16
CA ARG A 126 16.51 19.94 -3.64
C ARG A 126 16.28 19.17 -2.33
N PRO A 127 17.16 18.20 -1.99
CA PRO A 127 17.22 17.63 -0.66
C PRO A 127 17.24 18.71 0.43
N GLY A 128 16.50 18.49 1.53
CA GLY A 128 16.37 19.45 2.63
C GLY A 128 15.43 20.63 2.37
N GLU A 129 14.93 20.82 1.16
CA GLU A 129 14.04 21.93 0.81
C GLU A 129 12.65 21.77 1.43
N GLN A 130 11.95 22.87 1.63
CA GLN A 130 10.56 22.87 2.09
C GLN A 130 9.62 22.55 0.92
N VAL A 131 8.74 21.58 1.12
CA VAL A 131 7.68 21.19 0.19
C VAL A 131 6.34 21.52 0.78
N THR A 132 5.49 22.17 0.00
CA THR A 132 4.08 22.37 0.35
C THR A 132 3.22 21.51 -0.54
N VAL A 133 2.56 20.51 0.05
CA VAL A 133 1.54 19.70 -0.62
C VAL A 133 0.19 20.38 -0.40
N LYS A 134 -0.52 20.61 -1.50
CA LYS A 134 -1.91 21.10 -1.51
C LYS A 134 -2.80 19.97 -1.98
N ALA A 135 -3.92 19.76 -1.30
CA ALA A 135 -4.91 18.76 -1.67
C ALA A 135 -6.28 19.42 -1.80
N LYS A 136 -7.09 18.91 -2.73
CA LYS A 136 -8.47 19.35 -2.96
C LYS A 136 -9.38 18.14 -3.06
N VAL A 137 -10.53 18.22 -2.40
CA VAL A 137 -11.54 17.16 -2.39
C VAL A 137 -12.86 17.68 -2.93
N THR A 138 -13.41 16.97 -3.91
CA THR A 138 -14.72 17.28 -4.50
C THR A 138 -15.56 16.02 -4.67
N ASP A 139 -16.87 16.17 -4.71
CA ASP A 139 -17.78 15.11 -5.12
C ASP A 139 -17.83 14.95 -6.65
N ARG A 140 -18.60 13.97 -7.14
CA ARG A 140 -18.77 13.72 -8.57
C ARG A 140 -19.37 14.89 -9.35
N ALA A 141 -20.06 15.81 -8.69
CA ALA A 141 -20.62 17.03 -9.30
C ALA A 141 -19.62 18.21 -9.26
N GLY A 142 -18.41 18.00 -8.78
CA GLY A 142 -17.37 19.02 -8.61
C GLY A 142 -17.61 19.96 -7.42
N ARG A 143 -18.53 19.62 -6.53
CA ARG A 143 -18.80 20.42 -5.31
C ARG A 143 -17.75 20.08 -4.26
N PRO A 144 -17.21 21.09 -3.55
CA PRO A 144 -16.23 20.88 -2.51
C PRO A 144 -16.80 20.03 -1.36
N VAL A 145 -15.95 19.18 -0.79
CA VAL A 145 -16.31 18.28 0.32
C VAL A 145 -15.35 18.50 1.48
N SER A 146 -15.92 18.80 2.66
CA SER A 146 -15.18 18.78 3.92
C SER A 146 -15.08 17.35 4.45
N GLY A 147 -13.93 16.97 4.99
CA GLY A 147 -13.71 15.63 5.53
C GLY A 147 -12.29 15.41 6.04
N GLU A 148 -12.08 14.26 6.62
CA GLU A 148 -10.77 13.81 7.07
C GLU A 148 -9.94 13.34 5.88
N MET A 149 -8.62 13.57 5.94
CA MET A 149 -7.68 13.07 4.95
C MET A 149 -6.34 12.71 5.56
N VAL A 150 -5.60 11.86 4.86
CA VAL A 150 -4.21 11.55 5.16
C VAL A 150 -3.37 11.85 3.92
N VAL A 151 -2.28 12.57 4.13
CA VAL A 151 -1.23 12.79 3.12
C VAL A 151 0.01 12.04 3.55
N SER A 152 0.44 11.09 2.72
CA SER A 152 1.66 10.29 2.89
C SER A 152 2.63 10.59 1.76
N VAL A 153 3.91 10.80 2.08
CA VAL A 153 4.99 11.06 1.11
C VAL A 153 6.11 10.07 1.36
N VAL A 154 6.29 9.15 0.44
CA VAL A 154 7.18 7.99 0.56
C VAL A 154 8.12 7.93 -0.65
N ASP A 155 9.35 7.48 -0.42
CA ASP A 155 10.33 7.25 -1.48
C ASP A 155 9.80 6.22 -2.49
N GLU A 156 9.76 6.60 -3.76
CA GLU A 156 9.23 5.75 -4.84
C GLU A 156 9.97 4.40 -4.95
N ALA A 157 11.26 4.37 -4.57
CA ALA A 157 12.07 3.14 -4.60
C ALA A 157 11.52 2.03 -3.68
N ILE A 158 10.78 2.38 -2.61
CA ILE A 158 10.14 1.41 -1.71
C ILE A 158 9.10 0.58 -2.47
N PHE A 159 8.36 1.22 -3.38
CA PHE A 159 7.30 0.55 -4.14
C PHE A 159 7.84 -0.36 -5.27
N ALA A 160 9.13 -0.25 -5.60
CA ALA A 160 9.79 -1.23 -6.46
C ALA A 160 9.91 -2.62 -5.80
N LEU A 161 9.89 -2.69 -4.46
CA LEU A 161 9.88 -3.94 -3.70
C LEU A 161 8.47 -4.50 -3.54
N ARG A 162 7.49 -3.63 -3.36
CA ARG A 162 6.07 -3.97 -3.22
C ARG A 162 5.20 -2.77 -3.58
N GLU A 163 4.42 -2.89 -4.66
CA GLU A 163 3.49 -1.83 -5.07
C GLU A 163 2.43 -1.58 -3.99
N GLN A 164 2.10 -0.32 -3.79
CA GLN A 164 1.01 0.10 -2.91
C GLN A 164 -0.32 -0.05 -3.65
N TYR A 165 -1.00 -1.17 -3.43
CA TYR A 165 -2.39 -1.33 -3.84
C TYR A 165 -3.30 -0.95 -2.68
N PHE A 166 -4.08 0.11 -2.85
CA PHE A 166 -5.07 0.55 -1.88
C PHE A 166 -6.25 1.19 -2.61
N ASP A 167 -7.41 0.58 -2.47
CA ASP A 167 -8.68 1.08 -3.00
C ASP A 167 -9.60 1.40 -1.82
N VAL A 168 -9.65 2.68 -1.43
CA VAL A 168 -10.40 3.13 -0.25
C VAL A 168 -11.89 2.86 -0.36
N LEU A 169 -12.46 2.91 -1.57
CA LEU A 169 -13.87 2.61 -1.77
C LEU A 169 -14.15 1.12 -1.59
N ASN A 170 -13.29 0.26 -2.11
CA ASN A 170 -13.43 -1.17 -1.96
C ASN A 170 -13.20 -1.61 -0.50
N GLU A 171 -12.28 -0.97 0.22
CA GLU A 171 -12.07 -1.23 1.65
C GLU A 171 -13.29 -0.82 2.51
N LEU A 172 -13.92 0.31 2.17
CA LEU A 172 -15.09 0.80 2.91
C LEU A 172 -16.41 0.13 2.47
N TYR A 173 -16.52 -0.18 1.18
CA TYR A 173 -17.77 -0.59 0.54
C TYR A 173 -17.60 -1.82 -0.36
N GLY A 174 -16.61 -2.65 -0.10
CA GLY A 174 -16.37 -3.92 -0.77
C GLY A 174 -17.56 -4.88 -0.60
N GLU A 175 -17.57 -5.93 -1.42
CA GLU A 175 -18.61 -6.95 -1.29
C GLU A 175 -18.53 -7.61 0.10
N LEU A 176 -19.65 -7.55 0.84
CA LEU A 176 -19.78 -8.32 2.05
C LEU A 176 -19.96 -9.80 1.66
N ASP A 177 -19.12 -10.66 2.20
CA ASP A 177 -19.30 -12.11 2.10
C ASP A 177 -20.50 -12.51 2.98
N PHE A 178 -21.68 -12.56 2.37
CA PHE A 178 -22.86 -13.07 3.04
C PHE A 178 -22.76 -14.58 3.19
N TYR A 179 -22.20 -15.04 4.28
CA TYR A 179 -22.36 -16.41 4.71
C TYR A 179 -23.76 -16.58 5.28
N THR A 180 -24.70 -17.01 4.46
CA THR A 180 -25.98 -17.46 4.94
C THR A 180 -25.75 -18.78 5.67
N TYR A 181 -25.56 -18.74 6.98
CA TYR A 181 -25.53 -19.94 7.79
C TYR A 181 -26.94 -20.53 7.80
N TYR A 182 -27.19 -21.43 6.87
CA TYR A 182 -28.26 -22.39 7.10
C TYR A 182 -27.76 -23.29 8.21
N VAL A 183 -28.34 -23.15 9.41
CA VAL A 183 -28.07 -24.08 10.50
C VAL A 183 -28.68 -25.43 10.13
N TYR A 184 -28.11 -26.11 9.17
CA TYR A 184 -28.24 -27.54 9.04
C TYR A 184 -27.22 -28.16 10.00
N LYS A 185 -27.70 -29.03 10.84
CA LYS A 185 -26.99 -29.77 11.88
C LYS A 185 -26.01 -30.77 11.26
N TYR A 186 -24.97 -30.28 10.53
CA TYR A 186 -23.84 -31.11 10.06
C TYR A 186 -22.54 -30.30 10.06
N THR A 187 -21.55 -30.86 10.73
CA THR A 187 -20.16 -30.40 10.82
C THR A 187 -19.36 -30.73 9.58
N THR A 188 -18.51 -29.83 9.09
CA THR A 188 -17.13 -30.11 8.58
C THR A 188 -16.33 -28.85 8.23
N SER A 189 -15.05 -29.01 8.15
CA SER A 189 -13.88 -28.18 8.29
C SER A 189 -13.41 -27.35 7.08
N ALA A 190 -12.51 -26.40 7.36
CA ALA A 190 -11.91 -25.35 6.54
C ALA A 190 -10.85 -25.79 5.50
N GLY A 191 -10.54 -24.87 4.59
CA GLY A 191 -9.38 -24.94 3.68
C GLY A 191 -9.00 -23.56 3.10
N ASP A 192 -7.71 -23.32 2.93
CA ASP A 192 -7.01 -22.09 2.65
C ASP A 192 -7.05 -21.59 1.20
N ILE A 193 -6.77 -20.30 0.99
CA ILE A 193 -6.47 -19.67 -0.32
C ILE A 193 -5.39 -18.58 -0.18
N ASP A 194 -4.45 -18.54 -1.13
CA ASP A 194 -3.30 -17.65 -1.26
C ASP A 194 -3.38 -16.80 -2.57
N PRO A 195 -2.93 -15.54 -2.61
CA PRO A 195 -2.95 -14.70 -3.81
C PRO A 195 -1.61 -14.06 -4.18
N PHE A 196 -1.22 -13.98 -5.46
CA PHE A 196 -0.17 -13.08 -5.97
C PHE A 196 -0.24 -12.78 -7.47
N ASN A 197 -0.02 -11.51 -7.90
CA ASN A 197 0.94 -11.01 -8.93
C ASN A 197 0.56 -9.63 -9.53
N GLN A 198 1.38 -8.94 -10.19
CA GLN A 198 2.48 -7.97 -10.15
C GLN A 198 2.58 -7.04 -11.39
N SER A 199 3.34 -5.96 -11.22
CA SER A 199 4.18 -5.10 -12.12
C SER A 199 3.58 -3.90 -12.88
N GLY A 200 4.29 -2.96 -13.13
CA GLY A 200 5.06 -1.76 -13.03
C GLY A 200 5.66 -1.23 -14.33
N ASP A 201 5.88 0.06 -14.52
CA ASP A 201 6.98 0.66 -15.30
C ASP A 201 7.02 2.21 -15.19
N GLY A 202 8.18 2.81 -15.48
CA GLY A 202 8.56 4.18 -15.17
C GLY A 202 8.83 5.12 -16.37
N GLY A 203 9.19 6.37 -16.14
CA GLY A 203 9.45 7.39 -17.15
C GLY A 203 10.38 8.54 -16.69
N LYS A 204 11.05 9.20 -17.65
CA LYS A 204 12.15 10.17 -17.55
C LYS A 204 11.71 11.61 -17.83
N GLY A 205 12.47 12.60 -17.37
CA GLY A 205 12.36 14.01 -17.76
C GLY A 205 13.68 14.81 -17.66
N ASP A 206 13.85 15.86 -18.45
CA ASP A 206 15.07 16.60 -18.79
C ASP A 206 15.29 17.87 -17.95
N GLY A 207 16.57 18.34 -17.91
CA GLY A 207 17.07 19.41 -17.08
C GLY A 207 17.44 20.72 -17.78
N ASP A 208 17.88 21.70 -17.02
CA ASP A 208 18.86 22.74 -17.45
C ASP A 208 19.38 23.65 -16.32
N ASN A 209 20.64 24.12 -16.51
CA ASN A 209 21.44 25.18 -15.88
C ASN A 209 22.39 24.85 -14.71
N LEU A 210 23.65 24.95 -15.08
CA LEU A 210 24.88 24.76 -14.27
C LEU A 210 25.16 25.97 -13.35
N ALA A 211 24.91 25.83 -12.06
CA ALA A 211 25.47 26.69 -11.02
C ALA A 211 26.33 25.87 -10.07
N ALA A 212 27.50 26.41 -9.64
CA ALA A 212 28.31 25.76 -8.62
C ALA A 212 27.51 25.64 -7.31
N TYR A 213 27.52 24.45 -6.69
CA TYR A 213 26.90 24.22 -5.39
C TYR A 213 27.66 23.21 -4.55
N ASP A 214 27.51 23.29 -3.24
CA ASP A 214 28.04 22.33 -2.27
C ASP A 214 26.84 21.75 -1.49
N SER A 215 26.72 20.44 -1.46
CA SER A 215 25.67 19.74 -0.72
C SER A 215 26.26 18.71 0.25
N PHE A 216 25.62 18.58 1.40
CA PHE A 216 25.96 17.60 2.42
C PHE A 216 24.71 16.83 2.83
N ARG A 217 24.71 15.51 2.60
CA ARG A 217 23.55 14.64 2.74
C ARG A 217 23.83 13.52 3.75
N LYS A 218 22.97 13.39 4.77
CA LYS A 218 23.08 12.37 5.81
C LYS A 218 21.73 11.92 6.41
N ASN A 219 20.66 12.67 6.18
CA ASN A 219 19.34 12.41 6.72
C ASN A 219 18.47 11.69 5.69
N PHE A 220 18.75 10.42 5.44
CA PHE A 220 17.99 9.60 4.51
C PHE A 220 16.81 8.95 5.22
N LYS A 221 15.63 9.01 4.60
CA LYS A 221 14.39 8.41 5.12
C LYS A 221 13.56 7.82 4.00
N ASP A 222 12.88 6.74 4.29
CA ASP A 222 11.92 6.11 3.37
C ASP A 222 10.59 6.87 3.32
N THR A 223 10.23 7.56 4.40
CA THR A 223 9.02 8.40 4.52
C THR A 223 9.40 9.82 4.87
N ALA A 224 9.08 10.76 3.98
CA ALA A 224 9.31 12.19 4.19
C ALA A 224 8.21 12.81 5.07
N ALA A 225 6.96 12.38 4.88
CA ALA A 225 5.80 12.94 5.56
C ALA A 225 4.68 11.92 5.72
N PHE A 226 3.96 12.01 6.84
CA PHE A 226 2.70 11.32 7.08
C PHE A 226 1.85 12.19 8.00
N TYR A 227 0.82 12.84 7.44
CA TYR A 227 0.01 13.82 8.16
C TYR A 227 -1.48 13.55 8.02
N PRO A 228 -2.20 13.37 9.14
CA PRO A 228 -3.64 13.49 9.16
C PRO A 228 -4.01 14.98 9.04
N LEU A 229 -4.96 15.29 8.17
CA LEU A 229 -5.45 16.63 7.88
C LEU A 229 -6.97 16.64 7.84
N ARG A 230 -7.57 17.83 7.81
CA ARG A 230 -8.97 18.01 7.51
C ARG A 230 -9.13 19.06 6.40
N SER A 231 -9.91 18.77 5.37
CA SER A 231 -10.26 19.75 4.35
C SER A 231 -11.25 20.78 4.91
N ASP A 232 -11.13 22.02 4.47
CA ASP A 232 -12.03 23.10 4.82
C ASP A 232 -13.37 23.01 4.06
N ALA A 233 -14.23 24.03 4.21
CA ALA A 233 -15.52 24.11 3.51
C ALA A 233 -15.39 24.26 1.98
N ASN A 234 -14.21 24.63 1.47
CA ASN A 234 -13.89 24.67 0.05
C ASN A 234 -13.28 23.35 -0.47
N GLY A 235 -13.14 22.36 0.40
CA GLY A 235 -12.48 21.09 0.10
C GLY A 235 -10.95 21.17 0.07
N ASP A 236 -10.36 22.27 0.50
CA ASP A 236 -8.92 22.51 0.45
C ASP A 236 -8.23 22.12 1.75
N ALA A 237 -7.04 21.52 1.62
CA ALA A 237 -6.11 21.30 2.72
C ALA A 237 -4.67 21.47 2.24
N SER A 238 -3.75 21.75 3.15
CA SER A 238 -2.34 21.83 2.82
C SER A 238 -1.45 21.45 4.00
N VAL A 239 -0.26 20.96 3.70
CA VAL A 239 0.78 20.66 4.67
C VAL A 239 2.14 21.03 4.10
N THR A 240 3.02 21.55 4.97
CA THR A 240 4.40 21.87 4.61
C THR A 240 5.35 21.09 5.49
N PHE A 241 6.39 20.52 4.90
CA PHE A 241 7.43 19.74 5.58
C PHE A 241 8.78 19.91 4.89
N SER A 242 9.86 19.54 5.57
CA SER A 242 11.21 19.52 4.99
C SER A 242 11.50 18.16 4.38
N LEU A 243 12.04 18.12 3.16
CA LEU A 243 12.49 16.88 2.52
C LEU A 243 13.68 16.27 3.27
N PRO A 244 13.76 14.95 3.35
CA PRO A 244 15.01 14.26 3.64
C PRO A 244 16.07 14.48 2.55
N ASP A 245 17.28 13.94 2.77
CA ASP A 245 18.42 14.13 1.89
C ASP A 245 18.45 13.16 0.69
N ASN A 246 17.40 12.37 0.49
CA ASN A 246 17.27 11.47 -0.64
C ASN A 246 17.18 12.24 -1.97
N VAL A 247 17.94 11.78 -2.95
CA VAL A 247 17.80 12.17 -4.37
C VAL A 247 16.98 11.07 -5.04
N THR A 248 15.68 11.27 -5.15
CA THR A 248 14.71 10.25 -5.57
C THR A 248 13.41 10.89 -6.09
N SER A 249 12.53 10.09 -6.66
CA SER A 249 11.13 10.45 -6.84
C SER A 249 10.36 10.17 -5.55
N TRP A 250 9.55 11.11 -5.11
CA TRP A 250 8.67 10.98 -3.95
C TRP A 250 7.23 10.77 -4.39
N ARG A 251 6.61 9.70 -3.91
CA ARG A 251 5.17 9.44 -4.15
C ARG A 251 4.34 10.10 -3.05
N ILE A 252 3.42 10.96 -3.45
CA ILE A 252 2.37 11.48 -2.58
C ILE A 252 1.16 10.57 -2.75
N THR A 253 0.71 9.95 -1.69
CA THR A 253 -0.58 9.27 -1.62
C THR A 253 -1.51 10.07 -0.71
N THR A 254 -2.65 10.49 -1.25
CA THR A 254 -3.68 11.20 -0.49
C THR A 254 -4.94 10.36 -0.45
N ILE A 255 -5.49 10.16 0.74
CA ILE A 255 -6.75 9.46 0.97
C ILE A 255 -7.66 10.44 1.69
N ALA A 256 -8.92 10.55 1.26
CA ALA A 256 -9.91 11.42 1.89
C ALA A 256 -11.23 10.68 2.14
N ILE A 257 -11.85 10.98 3.27
CA ILE A 257 -13.18 10.50 3.65
C ILE A 257 -14.00 11.73 4.05
N GLY A 258 -15.08 11.99 3.31
CA GLY A 258 -16.01 13.07 3.59
C GLY A 258 -16.89 12.78 4.81
N ASP A 259 -17.47 13.83 5.40
CA ASP A 259 -18.39 13.70 6.55
C ASP A 259 -19.63 12.84 6.25
N ASN A 260 -19.94 12.62 4.96
CA ASN A 260 -20.99 11.72 4.48
C ASN A 260 -20.47 10.29 4.19
N LEU A 261 -19.27 9.94 4.65
CA LEU A 261 -18.57 8.68 4.41
C LEU A 261 -18.20 8.40 2.94
N TYR A 262 -18.37 9.36 2.04
CA TYR A 262 -17.83 9.23 0.69
C TYR A 262 -16.31 9.27 0.76
N ALA A 263 -15.63 8.55 -0.13
CA ALA A 263 -14.18 8.41 -0.05
C ALA A 263 -13.53 8.45 -1.41
N GLY A 264 -12.25 8.82 -1.41
CA GLY A 264 -11.43 8.81 -2.60
C GLY A 264 -9.94 8.84 -2.28
N SER A 265 -9.13 8.56 -3.27
CA SER A 265 -7.67 8.62 -3.14
C SER A 265 -7.03 9.15 -4.40
N SER A 266 -5.81 9.67 -4.27
CA SER A 266 -4.97 10.05 -5.40
C SER A 266 -3.52 9.67 -5.15
N LYS A 267 -2.79 9.48 -6.25
CA LYS A 267 -1.33 9.29 -6.25
C LYS A 267 -0.73 10.30 -7.21
N THR A 268 0.31 10.99 -6.80
CA THR A 268 1.11 11.88 -7.63
C THR A 268 2.56 11.85 -7.18
N ASN A 269 3.48 12.27 -8.02
CA ASN A 269 4.90 12.22 -7.72
C ASN A 269 5.53 13.60 -7.94
N PHE A 270 6.63 13.84 -7.23
CA PHE A 270 7.56 14.94 -7.49
C PHE A 270 8.99 14.45 -7.31
N ALA A 271 9.96 15.15 -7.90
CA ALA A 271 11.37 14.77 -7.82
C ALA A 271 12.11 15.56 -6.72
N ALA A 272 13.00 14.86 -5.99
CA ALA A 272 14.09 15.49 -5.28
C ALA A 272 15.37 15.21 -6.05
N THR A 273 16.03 16.23 -6.58
CA THR A 273 17.17 16.09 -7.48
C THR A 273 18.24 17.13 -7.21
N LEU A 274 19.44 16.81 -7.67
CA LEU A 274 20.61 17.69 -7.68
C LEU A 274 21.23 17.66 -9.07
N PRO A 275 21.73 18.80 -9.61
CA PRO A 275 22.40 18.82 -10.91
C PRO A 275 23.61 17.88 -10.96
N PHE A 276 24.29 17.71 -9.83
CA PHE A 276 25.39 16.75 -9.64
C PHE A 276 25.31 16.15 -8.23
N PHE A 277 25.50 14.83 -8.13
CA PHE A 277 25.50 14.15 -6.82
C PHE A 277 26.35 12.86 -6.85
N VAL A 278 26.84 12.47 -5.67
CA VAL A 278 27.49 11.17 -5.45
C VAL A 278 26.50 10.15 -4.93
N LYS A 279 26.56 8.94 -5.48
CA LYS A 279 25.81 7.77 -4.99
C LYS A 279 26.79 6.75 -4.43
N PRO A 280 27.04 6.73 -3.12
CA PRO A 280 27.78 5.65 -2.48
C PRO A 280 26.89 4.41 -2.32
N VAL A 281 27.47 3.24 -2.56
CA VAL A 281 26.83 1.93 -2.30
C VAL A 281 27.75 1.17 -1.36
N ILE A 282 27.27 0.97 -0.14
CA ILE A 282 27.96 0.22 0.92
C ILE A 282 26.92 -0.54 1.74
N SER A 283 27.29 -1.75 2.19
CA SER A 283 26.42 -2.45 3.16
C SER A 283 26.44 -1.70 4.50
N PRO A 284 25.31 -1.51 5.16
CA PRO A 284 25.27 -0.87 6.47
C PRO A 284 25.88 -1.76 7.58
N LYS A 285 26.08 -3.09 7.32
CA LYS A 285 26.64 -4.06 8.26
C LYS A 285 27.60 -5.01 7.57
N TYR A 286 28.74 -5.26 8.22
CA TYR A 286 29.73 -6.27 7.87
C TYR A 286 29.98 -7.17 9.08
N ILE A 287 30.53 -8.36 8.83
CA ILE A 287 31.01 -9.25 9.89
C ILE A 287 32.50 -9.00 10.10
N ALA A 288 32.97 -9.06 11.36
CA ALA A 288 34.38 -8.91 11.66
C ALA A 288 35.23 -9.93 10.88
N GLY A 289 36.23 -9.43 10.15
CA GLY A 289 37.06 -10.22 9.25
C GLY A 289 36.71 -10.11 7.77
N ASP A 290 35.56 -9.55 7.41
CA ASP A 290 35.21 -9.25 6.04
C ASP A 290 36.04 -8.06 5.47
N GLU A 291 36.24 -8.07 4.15
CA GLU A 291 36.77 -6.94 3.44
C GLU A 291 35.70 -5.89 3.23
N VAL A 292 35.87 -4.72 3.80
CA VAL A 292 34.92 -3.60 3.70
C VAL A 292 35.28 -2.74 2.49
N ALA A 293 34.34 -2.53 1.60
CA ALA A 293 34.49 -1.70 0.41
C ALA A 293 33.26 -0.84 0.17
N VAL A 294 33.47 0.32 -0.44
CA VAL A 294 32.41 1.20 -0.95
C VAL A 294 32.58 1.34 -2.46
N LEU A 295 31.45 1.34 -3.16
CA LEU A 295 31.36 1.80 -4.54
C LEU A 295 30.85 3.24 -4.53
N VAL A 296 31.53 4.15 -5.24
CA VAL A 296 31.06 5.53 -5.43
C VAL A 296 30.86 5.79 -6.90
N GLN A 297 29.79 6.50 -7.23
CA GLN A 297 29.46 6.84 -8.61
C GLN A 297 28.86 8.26 -8.65
N GLY A 298 29.35 9.08 -9.57
CA GLY A 298 28.82 10.43 -9.80
C GLY A 298 27.68 10.39 -10.81
N HIS A 299 26.63 11.11 -10.51
CA HIS A 299 25.41 11.26 -11.32
C HIS A 299 25.02 12.74 -11.43
N GLY A 300 24.17 13.06 -12.38
CA GLY A 300 23.57 14.39 -12.54
C GLY A 300 23.39 14.78 -13.99
N ASP A 301 22.48 15.72 -14.22
CA ASP A 301 22.09 16.19 -15.55
C ASP A 301 23.22 16.98 -16.24
N VAL A 302 24.15 17.47 -15.44
CA VAL A 302 25.29 18.27 -15.91
C VAL A 302 26.46 17.42 -16.40
N LEU A 303 26.40 16.10 -16.22
CA LEU A 303 27.46 15.18 -16.58
C LEU A 303 27.25 14.62 -17.98
N SER A 304 28.35 14.57 -18.73
CA SER A 304 28.44 13.80 -19.96
C SER A 304 29.21 12.49 -19.73
N GLU A 305 28.90 11.48 -20.53
CA GLU A 305 29.62 10.22 -20.49
C GLU A 305 31.12 10.46 -20.78
N GLY A 306 31.96 10.00 -19.85
CA GLY A 306 33.41 10.18 -19.93
C GLY A 306 33.99 11.36 -19.14
N ASP A 307 33.15 12.22 -18.57
CA ASP A 307 33.61 13.29 -17.68
C ASP A 307 34.35 12.71 -16.47
N GLU A 308 35.47 13.37 -16.09
CA GLU A 308 36.28 12.95 -14.95
C GLU A 308 35.77 13.56 -13.66
N ILE A 309 35.54 12.72 -12.67
CA ILE A 309 35.03 13.09 -11.33
C ILE A 309 36.09 12.72 -10.30
N SER A 310 36.40 13.65 -9.40
CA SER A 310 37.26 13.38 -8.25
C SER A 310 36.45 12.93 -7.05
N TYR A 311 36.85 11.81 -6.45
CA TYR A 311 36.23 11.25 -5.26
C TYR A 311 37.19 11.30 -4.07
N GLN A 312 36.65 11.68 -2.91
CA GLN A 312 37.32 11.54 -1.62
C GLN A 312 36.38 10.77 -0.68
N VAL A 313 36.86 9.64 -0.17
CA VAL A 313 36.11 8.85 0.80
C VAL A 313 36.91 8.73 2.10
N ARG A 314 36.25 9.09 3.21
CA ARG A 314 36.84 9.01 4.55
C ARG A 314 36.03 8.04 5.39
N VAL A 315 36.69 7.15 6.10
CA VAL A 315 36.13 6.26 7.10
C VAL A 315 36.67 6.65 8.47
N THR A 316 35.76 6.91 9.41
CA THR A 316 36.07 7.29 10.80
C THR A 316 35.28 6.45 11.80
N GLY A 317 35.85 6.15 12.94
CA GLY A 317 35.24 5.40 14.05
C GLY A 317 36.22 4.42 14.71
N ASP A 318 36.04 4.11 15.97
CA ASP A 318 36.83 3.16 16.78
C ASP A 318 38.36 3.23 16.56
N GLY A 319 38.91 4.45 16.58
CA GLY A 319 40.33 4.71 16.39
C GLY A 319 40.81 4.65 14.94
N VAL A 320 39.89 4.46 13.99
CA VAL A 320 40.21 4.54 12.55
C VAL A 320 39.87 5.95 12.04
N ASP A 321 40.80 6.51 11.27
CA ASP A 321 40.61 7.72 10.49
C ASP A 321 41.50 7.58 9.21
N ARG A 322 40.86 7.16 8.13
CA ARG A 322 41.52 6.94 6.84
C ARG A 322 40.79 7.67 5.72
N THR A 323 41.57 8.28 4.84
CA THR A 323 41.03 8.98 3.66
C THR A 323 41.61 8.37 2.39
N PHE A 324 40.75 8.13 1.44
CA PHE A 324 41.06 7.60 0.12
C PHE A 324 40.66 8.63 -0.93
N ASN A 325 41.53 8.85 -1.93
CA ASN A 325 41.26 9.76 -3.04
C ASN A 325 41.40 8.97 -4.33
N GLU A 326 40.40 9.05 -5.19
CA GLU A 326 40.38 8.38 -6.48
C GLU A 326 39.76 9.30 -7.54
N THR A 327 40.01 9.00 -8.81
CA THR A 327 39.31 9.60 -9.92
C THR A 327 38.54 8.53 -10.70
N GLY A 328 37.41 8.90 -11.26
CA GLY A 328 36.62 8.00 -12.08
C GLY A 328 35.86 8.77 -13.14
N ARG A 329 35.16 8.03 -14.01
CA ARG A 329 34.32 8.62 -15.05
C ARG A 329 32.88 8.69 -14.60
N ALA A 330 32.19 9.70 -15.12
CA ALA A 330 30.74 9.86 -14.89
C ALA A 330 29.98 8.56 -15.22
N TYR A 331 29.02 8.21 -14.38
CA TYR A 331 28.17 7.01 -14.49
C TYR A 331 28.93 5.67 -14.39
N GLN A 332 30.22 5.67 -14.05
CA GLN A 332 31.00 4.47 -13.81
C GLN A 332 31.32 4.32 -12.33
N PRO A 333 31.10 3.15 -11.72
CA PRO A 333 31.41 2.95 -10.31
C PRO A 333 32.92 2.84 -10.08
N VAL A 334 33.40 3.50 -9.03
CA VAL A 334 34.76 3.38 -8.52
C VAL A 334 34.70 2.65 -7.19
N GLN A 335 35.48 1.56 -7.05
CA GLN A 335 35.55 0.79 -5.82
C GLN A 335 36.75 1.25 -4.97
N LEU A 336 36.49 1.56 -3.70
CA LEU A 336 37.50 1.86 -2.70
C LEU A 336 37.43 0.81 -1.60
N ASN A 337 38.57 0.15 -1.31
CA ASN A 337 38.69 -0.89 -0.30
C ASN A 337 39.26 -0.32 0.98
N PHE A 338 38.55 -0.47 2.08
CA PHE A 338 39.02 -0.09 3.43
C PHE A 338 39.82 -1.20 4.10
N GLY A 339 39.82 -2.41 3.50
CA GLY A 339 40.35 -3.62 4.13
C GLY A 339 39.46 -4.11 5.27
N LYS A 340 40.05 -4.87 6.17
CA LYS A 340 39.35 -5.37 7.36
C LYS A 340 39.30 -4.29 8.43
N LEU A 341 38.08 -4.08 8.96
CA LEU A 341 37.85 -3.22 10.10
C LEU A 341 37.54 -4.09 11.35
N ALA A 342 37.89 -3.60 12.55
CA ALA A 342 37.54 -4.23 13.80
C ALA A 342 36.01 -4.13 14.06
N GLU A 343 35.52 -4.89 15.03
CA GLU A 343 34.14 -4.70 15.50
C GLU A 343 33.96 -3.27 16.05
N GLY A 344 32.88 -2.61 15.64
CA GLY A 344 32.60 -1.23 16.06
C GLY A 344 31.69 -0.48 15.10
N GLU A 345 31.44 0.77 15.44
CA GLU A 345 30.60 1.70 14.67
C GLU A 345 31.51 2.69 13.90
N TYR A 346 31.22 2.86 12.63
CA TYR A 346 32.00 3.70 11.74
C TYR A 346 31.07 4.64 10.96
N THR A 347 31.63 5.72 10.48
CA THR A 347 31.00 6.65 9.55
C THR A 347 31.82 6.70 8.27
N VAL A 348 31.15 6.54 7.15
CA VAL A 348 31.74 6.66 5.80
C VAL A 348 31.25 7.96 5.16
N THR A 349 32.16 8.89 4.93
CA THR A 349 31.87 10.17 4.27
C THR A 349 32.42 10.10 2.85
N SER A 350 31.55 10.12 1.86
CA SER A 350 31.86 10.06 0.44
C SER A 350 31.60 11.41 -0.20
N THR A 351 32.62 12.01 -0.76
CA THR A 351 32.58 13.32 -1.46
C THR A 351 32.93 13.14 -2.91
N ALA A 352 32.17 13.75 -3.81
CA ALA A 352 32.52 13.87 -5.22
C ALA A 352 32.60 15.34 -5.64
N GLN A 353 33.46 15.63 -6.61
CA GLN A 353 33.66 16.98 -7.16
C GLN A 353 33.74 16.94 -8.68
N PHE A 354 33.01 17.87 -9.31
CA PHE A 354 32.97 18.08 -10.75
C PHE A 354 32.64 19.54 -11.09
N GLY A 355 33.42 20.21 -11.94
CA GLY A 355 33.10 21.53 -12.48
C GLY A 355 32.83 22.63 -11.44
N GLY A 356 33.44 22.56 -10.26
CA GLY A 356 33.21 23.48 -9.15
C GLY A 356 32.01 23.10 -8.25
N MET A 357 31.27 22.05 -8.60
CA MET A 357 30.23 21.46 -7.78
C MET A 357 30.80 20.39 -6.86
N ARG A 358 30.21 20.27 -5.70
CA ARG A 358 30.59 19.29 -4.68
C ARG A 358 29.35 18.71 -4.04
N ASP A 359 29.35 17.39 -3.89
CA ASP A 359 28.31 16.69 -3.11
C ASP A 359 28.98 15.71 -2.14
N THR A 360 28.45 15.66 -0.91
CA THR A 360 28.98 14.83 0.16
C THR A 360 27.83 14.02 0.79
N VAL A 361 28.04 12.71 0.92
CA VAL A 361 27.13 11.78 1.58
C VAL A 361 27.81 11.14 2.77
N GLU A 362 27.16 11.16 3.91
CA GLU A 362 27.58 10.48 5.14
C GLU A 362 26.64 9.30 5.44
N LEU A 363 27.22 8.11 5.58
CA LEU A 363 26.50 6.87 5.88
C LEU A 363 27.09 6.18 7.10
N PRO A 364 26.25 5.62 8.00
CA PRO A 364 26.72 4.76 9.09
C PRO A 364 27.13 3.39 8.56
N LEU A 365 28.11 2.77 9.22
CA LEU A 365 28.60 1.44 8.95
C LEU A 365 28.89 0.75 10.28
N ALA A 366 28.31 -0.44 10.50
CA ALA A 366 28.62 -1.28 11.64
C ALA A 366 29.42 -2.52 11.24
N VAL A 367 30.47 -2.84 11.99
CA VAL A 367 31.15 -4.13 11.91
C VAL A 367 30.78 -4.92 13.16
N ILE A 368 30.07 -6.02 12.98
CA ILE A 368 29.49 -6.80 14.06
C ILE A 368 30.17 -8.17 14.21
N HIS A 369 30.08 -8.77 15.38
CA HIS A 369 30.49 -10.15 15.59
C HIS A 369 29.62 -11.13 14.80
N SER A 370 30.22 -12.22 14.33
CA SER A 370 29.44 -13.31 13.71
C SER A 370 28.76 -14.15 14.81
N ASN A 371 27.44 -14.19 14.77
CA ASN A 371 26.66 -15.09 15.63
C ASN A 371 26.38 -16.45 14.95
N LEU A 372 27.12 -16.77 13.87
CA LEU A 372 26.99 -18.08 13.22
C LEU A 372 27.61 -19.16 14.14
N GLU A 373 26.75 -20.02 14.67
CA GLU A 373 27.17 -21.22 15.39
C GLU A 373 27.59 -22.28 14.38
N LEU A 374 28.89 -22.57 14.33
CA LEU A 374 29.43 -23.67 13.51
C LEU A 374 29.44 -24.95 14.33
N VAL A 375 28.48 -25.83 14.12
CA VAL A 375 28.46 -27.16 14.71
C VAL A 375 29.38 -28.09 13.91
N VAL A 376 30.52 -28.44 14.44
CA VAL A 376 31.44 -29.41 13.86
C VAL A 376 31.28 -30.75 14.57
N ASN A 377 30.65 -31.72 13.91
CA ASN A 377 30.57 -33.08 14.43
C ASN A 377 31.89 -33.83 14.11
N ARG A 378 32.53 -34.40 15.13
CA ARG A 378 33.70 -35.26 14.97
C ARG A 378 33.44 -36.58 15.66
N GLU A 379 33.69 -37.70 14.96
CA GLU A 379 33.78 -38.99 15.64
C GLU A 379 35.08 -39.07 16.45
N ILE A 380 34.94 -39.49 17.68
CA ILE A 380 36.06 -39.59 18.64
C ILE A 380 36.19 -41.06 19.06
N ASP A 381 37.39 -41.59 18.90
CA ASP A 381 37.76 -42.91 19.44
C ASP A 381 37.95 -42.81 20.97
N LEU A 382 37.00 -43.35 21.72
CA LEU A 382 37.03 -43.32 23.19
C LEU A 382 38.18 -44.12 23.82
N GLN A 383 38.94 -44.89 23.03
CA GLN A 383 40.16 -45.56 23.51
C GLN A 383 41.38 -44.64 23.51
N LYS A 384 41.27 -43.43 23.00
CA LYS A 384 42.35 -42.42 22.94
C LYS A 384 42.03 -41.24 23.86
N PRO A 385 43.04 -40.68 24.53
CA PRO A 385 42.84 -39.49 25.35
C PRO A 385 42.35 -38.32 24.51
N ILE A 386 41.26 -37.64 24.91
CA ILE A 386 40.73 -36.46 24.28
C ILE A 386 41.37 -35.24 24.94
N ASP A 387 42.07 -34.43 24.17
CA ASP A 387 42.58 -33.14 24.66
C ASP A 387 41.45 -32.09 24.62
N ILE A 388 40.76 -31.97 25.78
CA ILE A 388 39.66 -31.00 25.95
C ILE A 388 40.19 -29.55 26.00
N GLN A 389 41.46 -29.33 26.37
CA GLN A 389 42.06 -27.99 26.45
C GLN A 389 42.36 -27.40 25.07
N ALA A 390 42.48 -28.23 24.04
CA ALA A 390 42.64 -27.77 22.64
C ALA A 390 41.34 -27.31 21.99
N LEU A 391 40.19 -27.51 22.62
CA LEU A 391 38.89 -27.13 22.10
C LEU A 391 38.60 -25.67 22.47
N ARG A 392 38.51 -24.80 21.49
CA ARG A 392 38.31 -23.35 21.67
C ARG A 392 36.82 -22.93 21.84
N TYR A 393 35.89 -23.87 21.79
CA TYR A 393 34.43 -23.61 21.78
C TYR A 393 33.70 -24.51 22.76
N PRO A 394 32.47 -24.15 23.18
CA PRO A 394 31.64 -25.06 23.96
C PRO A 394 31.45 -26.39 23.20
N VAL A 395 31.65 -27.51 23.90
CA VAL A 395 31.58 -28.86 23.29
C VAL A 395 30.49 -29.63 23.99
N THR A 396 29.59 -30.21 23.23
CA THR A 396 28.61 -31.19 23.71
C THR A 396 29.07 -32.57 23.27
N ILE A 397 29.29 -33.49 24.21
CA ILE A 397 29.64 -34.91 23.92
C ILE A 397 28.37 -35.73 24.10
N SER A 398 27.91 -36.37 23.00
CA SER A 398 26.82 -37.33 23.04
C SER A 398 27.37 -38.72 22.79
N MET A 399 27.02 -39.69 23.62
CA MET A 399 27.33 -41.10 23.42
C MET A 399 26.07 -41.78 22.85
N TYR A 400 26.25 -42.56 21.78
CA TYR A 400 25.22 -43.35 21.16
C TYR A 400 25.49 -44.84 21.40
#